data_7d0c6747e49e7ac4aca4085e8590f18a
#
_entry.id   7d0c6747e49e7ac4aca4085e8590f18a
#
_cell.length_a   1.000
_cell.length_b   1.000
_cell.length_c   1.000
_cell.angle_alpha   90.00
_cell.angle_beta   90.00
_cell.angle_gamma   90.00
#
_symmetry.space_group_name_H-M   'P 1'
#
loop_
_entity.id
_entity.type
_entity.pdbx_description
1 polymer ?
#
loop_
_entity_poly.entity_id
_entity_poly.type
_entity_poly.pdbx_seq_one_letter_code
_entity_poly.pdbx_strand_id
1 'polypeptide(L)'
;MTRFPFRPRSLTGLILLGFVIVALPALLGTISAAIEMRNLSAASERLVINGVTATQYTQALVRQVSSLERTARLYQIIPRPALLDTFRQNRDLLSKTLDDFSALTGGNDERAKVIDSMRGTIELISGAIESQSSARISRTLRDFTALARDAGQLSNLASAQTDRELKQLQAETEKVRRRLYWQSLALIPITVGLIGMFALVLARPIRQIDAVISAIGHGQLSEPVKVQGPSDLQALGRQLEWLRVRLQDIAEE
;
A
#
# COMPACT_ATOMS: atom_id res chain seq x y z
N MET A 1 -43.15 -9.80 1.53
CA MET A 1 -43.34 -8.66 0.61
C MET A 1 -42.99 -7.40 1.35
N THR A 2 -41.71 -7.01 1.35
CA THR A 2 -41.18 -5.85 2.02
C THR A 2 -41.42 -4.62 1.14
N ARG A 3 -42.33 -3.75 1.60
CA ARG A 3 -42.59 -2.44 0.97
C ARG A 3 -41.36 -1.56 1.23
N PHE A 4 -40.53 -1.34 0.22
CA PHE A 4 -39.51 -0.30 0.25
C PHE A 4 -40.17 1.08 0.36
N PRO A 5 -39.90 1.86 1.41
CA PRO A 5 -40.57 3.15 1.67
C PRO A 5 -40.04 4.30 0.79
N PHE A 6 -39.14 4.04 -0.15
CA PHE A 6 -38.53 5.07 -0.98
C PHE A 6 -39.31 5.21 -2.31
N ARG A 7 -40.39 6.02 -2.30
CA ARG A 7 -40.98 6.54 -3.54
C ARG A 7 -40.29 7.86 -3.88
N PRO A 8 -39.38 7.90 -4.86
CA PRO A 8 -38.80 9.17 -5.31
C PRO A 8 -39.93 10.01 -5.88
N ARG A 9 -40.11 11.20 -5.26
CA ARG A 9 -41.18 12.13 -5.61
C ARG A 9 -41.00 12.82 -6.95
N SER A 10 -39.81 12.73 -7.57
CA SER A 10 -39.48 13.42 -8.82
C SER A 10 -38.56 12.54 -9.68
N LEU A 11 -38.72 12.62 -11.00
CA LEU A 11 -37.85 11.97 -11.99
C LEU A 11 -36.39 12.39 -11.79
N THR A 12 -36.19 13.69 -11.57
CA THR A 12 -34.86 14.27 -11.32
C THR A 12 -34.24 13.69 -10.05
N GLY A 13 -35.00 13.54 -8.98
CA GLY A 13 -34.54 12.92 -7.73
C GLY A 13 -34.18 11.43 -7.92
N LEU A 14 -34.91 10.70 -8.75
CA LEU A 14 -34.60 9.31 -9.09
C LEU A 14 -33.29 9.19 -9.87
N ILE A 15 -33.09 10.07 -10.86
CA ILE A 15 -31.84 10.11 -11.66
C ILE A 15 -30.65 10.45 -10.77
N LEU A 16 -30.79 11.46 -9.92
CA LEU A 16 -29.73 11.87 -9.00
C LEU A 16 -29.38 10.78 -7.99
N LEU A 17 -30.39 10.11 -7.43
CA LEU A 17 -30.20 8.97 -6.54
C LEU A 17 -29.47 7.82 -7.25
N GLY A 18 -29.87 7.46 -8.45
CA GLY A 18 -29.24 6.42 -9.26
C GLY A 18 -27.78 6.75 -9.54
N PHE A 19 -27.49 8.01 -9.88
CA PHE A 19 -26.11 8.48 -10.09
C PHE A 19 -25.27 8.37 -8.81
N VAL A 20 -25.81 8.80 -7.68
CA VAL A 20 -25.13 8.68 -6.38
C VAL A 20 -24.84 7.23 -6.01
N ILE A 21 -25.82 6.33 -6.20
CA ILE A 21 -25.66 4.91 -5.90
C ILE A 21 -24.58 4.25 -6.76
N VAL A 22 -24.42 4.68 -8.01
CA VAL A 22 -23.35 4.17 -8.90
C VAL A 22 -22.01 4.84 -8.60
N ALA A 23 -22.00 6.15 -8.37
CA ALA A 23 -20.78 6.91 -8.15
C ALA A 23 -20.13 6.63 -6.80
N LEU A 24 -20.91 6.39 -5.74
CA LEU A 24 -20.39 6.25 -4.38
C LEU A 24 -19.48 5.01 -4.21
N PRO A 25 -19.82 3.80 -4.67
CA PRO A 25 -18.91 2.66 -4.63
C PRO A 25 -17.64 2.87 -5.46
N ALA A 26 -17.77 3.52 -6.63
CA ALA A 26 -16.62 3.82 -7.49
C ALA A 26 -15.66 4.82 -6.81
N LEU A 27 -16.18 5.89 -6.19
CA LEU A 27 -15.39 6.84 -5.42
C LEU A 27 -14.71 6.19 -4.22
N LEU A 28 -15.44 5.41 -3.44
CA LEU A 28 -14.87 4.68 -2.30
C LEU A 28 -13.78 3.70 -2.74
N GLY A 29 -13.96 3.01 -3.86
CA GLY A 29 -12.96 2.13 -4.45
C GLY A 29 -11.69 2.88 -4.85
N THR A 30 -11.84 4.03 -5.51
CA THR A 30 -10.71 4.87 -5.93
C THR A 30 -9.95 5.44 -4.74
N ILE A 31 -10.65 5.94 -3.72
CA ILE A 31 -10.04 6.47 -2.50
C ILE A 31 -9.29 5.37 -1.75
N SER A 32 -9.90 4.18 -1.60
CA SER A 32 -9.25 3.03 -0.96
C SER A 32 -7.99 2.61 -1.70
N ALA A 33 -8.03 2.54 -3.04
CA ALA A 33 -6.88 2.21 -3.87
C ALA A 33 -5.75 3.25 -3.73
N ALA A 34 -6.09 4.53 -3.68
CA ALA A 34 -5.11 5.60 -3.50
C ALA A 34 -4.43 5.54 -2.12
N ILE A 35 -5.17 5.27 -1.05
CA ILE A 35 -4.61 5.11 0.30
C ILE A 35 -3.68 3.90 0.36
N GLU A 36 -4.10 2.76 -0.18
CA GLU A 36 -3.31 1.52 -0.20
C GLU A 36 -2.02 1.71 -1.00
N MET A 37 -2.08 2.39 -2.15
CA MET A 37 -0.92 2.70 -2.98
C MET A 37 0.09 3.59 -2.24
N ARG A 38 -0.39 4.59 -1.50
CA ARG A 38 0.47 5.45 -0.66
C ARG A 38 1.14 4.67 0.45
N ASN A 39 0.42 3.79 1.13
CA ASN A 39 0.96 2.96 2.20
C ASN A 39 2.04 1.99 1.66
N LEU A 40 1.78 1.37 0.52
CA LEU A 40 2.72 0.47 -0.14
C LEU A 40 3.99 1.22 -0.60
N SER A 41 3.83 2.41 -1.18
CA SER A 41 4.95 3.26 -1.59
C SER A 41 5.83 3.65 -0.40
N ALA A 42 5.22 4.09 0.70
CA ALA A 42 5.94 4.46 1.92
C ALA A 42 6.66 3.25 2.57
N ALA A 43 6.04 2.07 2.55
CA ALA A 43 6.67 0.85 3.04
C ALA A 43 7.85 0.43 2.17
N SER A 44 7.71 0.51 0.84
CA SER A 44 8.77 0.21 -0.12
C SER A 44 9.96 1.17 0.03
N GLU A 45 9.70 2.47 0.18
CA GLU A 45 10.74 3.48 0.39
C GLU A 45 11.55 3.21 1.67
N ARG A 46 10.87 2.95 2.78
CA ARG A 46 11.53 2.60 4.05
C ARG A 46 12.39 1.36 3.92
N LEU A 47 11.91 0.34 3.22
CA LEU A 47 12.66 -0.90 3.04
C LEU A 47 13.90 -0.69 2.17
N VAL A 48 13.79 0.07 1.09
CA VAL A 48 14.93 0.37 0.22
C VAL A 48 15.98 1.17 0.99
N ILE A 49 15.60 2.24 1.70
CA ILE A 49 16.52 3.06 2.45
C ILE A 49 17.20 2.24 3.56
N ASN A 50 16.44 1.57 4.41
CA ASN A 50 16.98 0.81 5.54
C ASN A 50 17.79 -0.40 5.08
N GLY A 51 17.33 -1.15 4.09
CA GLY A 51 18.01 -2.31 3.55
C GLY A 51 19.33 -1.99 2.85
N VAL A 52 19.33 -0.94 2.01
CA VAL A 52 20.56 -0.47 1.34
C VAL A 52 21.56 0.06 2.37
N THR A 53 21.09 0.87 3.30
CA THR A 53 21.94 1.44 4.35
C THR A 53 22.54 0.35 5.24
N ALA A 54 21.74 -0.60 5.70
CA ALA A 54 22.23 -1.75 6.50
C ALA A 54 23.27 -2.57 5.75
N THR A 55 23.07 -2.81 4.45
CA THR A 55 24.02 -3.54 3.60
C THR A 55 25.33 -2.74 3.45
N GLN A 56 25.27 -1.43 3.27
CA GLN A 56 26.44 -0.57 3.17
C GLN A 56 27.27 -0.59 4.46
N TYR A 57 26.62 -0.48 5.62
CA TYR A 57 27.32 -0.55 6.91
C TYR A 57 27.99 -1.91 7.13
N THR A 58 27.28 -3.02 6.87
CA THR A 58 27.88 -4.36 7.07
C THR A 58 29.03 -4.62 6.12
N GLN A 59 28.95 -4.17 4.87
CA GLN A 59 30.09 -4.24 3.93
C GLN A 59 31.24 -3.34 4.36
N ALA A 60 30.95 -2.17 4.92
CA ALA A 60 31.99 -1.30 5.47
C ALA A 60 32.68 -1.95 6.67
N LEU A 61 31.93 -2.58 7.59
CA LEU A 61 32.47 -3.34 8.72
C LEU A 61 33.42 -4.44 8.25
N VAL A 62 33.04 -5.26 7.28
CA VAL A 62 33.90 -6.33 6.74
C VAL A 62 35.20 -5.77 6.16
N ARG A 63 35.12 -4.68 5.39
CA ARG A 63 36.32 -4.02 4.83
C ARG A 63 37.22 -3.41 5.92
N GLN A 64 36.61 -2.78 6.92
CA GLN A 64 37.33 -2.14 8.02
C GLN A 64 38.02 -3.17 8.92
N VAL A 65 37.38 -4.31 9.21
CA VAL A 65 38.03 -5.43 9.92
C VAL A 65 39.24 -5.91 9.16
N SER A 66 39.13 -6.10 7.84
CA SER A 66 40.27 -6.52 7.01
C SER A 66 41.40 -5.50 6.98
N SER A 67 41.05 -4.19 6.97
CA SER A 67 42.04 -3.10 7.05
C SER A 67 42.73 -3.07 8.41
N LEU A 68 41.97 -3.23 9.49
CA LEU A 68 42.51 -3.27 10.86
C LEU A 68 43.46 -4.46 11.06
N GLU A 69 43.07 -5.64 10.57
CA GLU A 69 43.91 -6.86 10.60
C GLU A 69 45.21 -6.65 9.84
N ARG A 70 45.14 -6.10 8.62
CA ARG A 70 46.32 -5.83 7.79
C ARG A 70 47.30 -4.88 8.51
N THR A 71 46.78 -3.80 9.09
CA THR A 71 47.58 -2.81 9.80
C THR A 71 48.21 -3.43 11.06
N ALA A 72 47.48 -4.26 11.80
CA ALA A 72 47.98 -4.99 12.95
C ALA A 72 49.12 -5.94 12.58
N ARG A 73 48.96 -6.71 11.50
CA ARG A 73 49.99 -7.63 10.96
C ARG A 73 51.27 -6.87 10.52
N LEU A 74 51.09 -5.74 9.85
CA LEU A 74 52.23 -4.90 9.46
C LEU A 74 52.97 -4.32 10.68
N TYR A 75 52.23 -3.86 11.69
CA TYR A 75 52.83 -3.36 12.94
C TYR A 75 53.57 -4.44 13.68
N GLN A 76 53.11 -5.67 13.64
CA GLN A 76 53.84 -6.81 14.26
C GLN A 76 55.18 -7.07 13.60
N ILE A 77 55.32 -6.89 12.28
CA ILE A 77 56.55 -7.08 11.53
C ILE A 77 57.48 -5.88 11.64
N ILE A 78 56.86 -4.68 11.55
CA ILE A 78 57.62 -3.39 11.51
C ILE A 78 56.96 -2.47 12.56
N PRO A 79 57.44 -2.43 13.80
CA PRO A 79 56.84 -1.64 14.87
C PRO A 79 57.18 -0.16 14.71
N ARG A 80 56.51 0.56 13.81
CA ARG A 80 56.64 1.97 13.60
C ARG A 80 55.48 2.74 14.23
N PRO A 81 55.72 3.91 14.89
CA PRO A 81 54.66 4.70 15.49
C PRO A 81 53.55 5.07 14.51
N ALA A 82 53.90 5.40 13.26
CA ALA A 82 52.93 5.73 12.22
C ALA A 82 51.92 4.57 11.90
N LEU A 83 52.38 3.33 12.01
CA LEU A 83 51.47 2.15 11.82
C LEU A 83 50.54 1.97 13.02
N LEU A 84 50.99 2.32 14.23
CA LEU A 84 50.14 2.30 15.41
C LEU A 84 49.06 3.39 15.32
N ASP A 85 49.41 4.58 14.85
CA ASP A 85 48.45 5.66 14.65
C ASP A 85 47.42 5.29 13.56
N THR A 86 47.87 4.66 12.47
CA THR A 86 46.94 4.13 11.44
C THR A 86 46.01 3.03 11.99
N PHE A 87 46.54 2.16 12.86
CA PHE A 87 45.73 1.13 13.52
C PHE A 87 44.66 1.76 14.42
N ARG A 88 45.00 2.77 15.20
CA ARG A 88 44.05 3.52 16.05
C ARG A 88 42.96 4.18 15.21
N GLN A 89 43.32 4.85 14.13
CA GLN A 89 42.36 5.46 13.20
C GLN A 89 41.39 4.42 12.62
N ASN A 90 41.91 3.26 12.17
CA ASN A 90 41.08 2.18 11.64
C ASN A 90 40.16 1.59 12.71
N ARG A 91 40.62 1.42 13.94
CA ARG A 91 39.82 0.98 15.09
C ARG A 91 38.67 1.95 15.37
N ASP A 92 38.99 3.26 15.45
CA ASP A 92 38.01 4.28 15.77
C ASP A 92 36.94 4.38 14.67
N LEU A 93 37.36 4.25 13.41
CA LEU A 93 36.42 4.20 12.28
C LEU A 93 35.53 2.95 12.34
N LEU A 94 36.09 1.78 12.67
CA LEU A 94 35.33 0.53 12.84
C LEU A 94 34.32 0.65 13.98
N SER A 95 34.75 1.18 15.14
CA SER A 95 33.87 1.38 16.30
C SER A 95 32.74 2.34 15.98
N LYS A 96 33.03 3.46 15.33
CA LYS A 96 32.01 4.42 14.88
C LYS A 96 31.01 3.80 13.92
N THR A 97 31.48 3.05 12.92
CA THR A 97 30.60 2.36 11.97
C THR A 97 29.71 1.33 12.67
N LEU A 98 30.23 0.64 13.68
CA LEU A 98 29.48 -0.32 14.48
C LEU A 98 28.41 0.37 15.35
N ASP A 99 28.73 1.53 15.92
CA ASP A 99 27.77 2.33 16.69
C ASP A 99 26.66 2.91 15.80
N ASP A 100 27.02 3.46 14.64
CA ASP A 100 26.06 3.95 13.65
C ASP A 100 25.12 2.82 13.18
N PHE A 101 25.67 1.63 12.93
CA PHE A 101 24.87 0.45 12.57
C PHE A 101 23.96 0.00 13.71
N SER A 102 24.47 0.01 14.97
CA SER A 102 23.68 -0.30 16.16
C SER A 102 22.49 0.62 16.34
N ALA A 103 22.67 1.92 16.10
CA ALA A 103 21.61 2.92 16.20
C ALA A 103 20.50 2.72 15.14
N LEU A 104 20.85 2.27 13.93
CA LEU A 104 19.91 1.98 12.86
C LEU A 104 19.08 0.72 13.10
N THR A 105 19.64 -0.27 13.80
CA THR A 105 19.07 -1.63 13.88
C THR A 105 18.31 -1.93 15.17
N GLY A 106 18.04 -0.93 15.99
CA GLY A 106 17.43 -0.99 17.32
C GLY A 106 16.50 -2.19 17.59
N GLY A 107 16.82 -2.98 18.63
CA GLY A 107 15.89 -3.93 19.24
C GLY A 107 15.94 -5.39 18.78
N ASN A 108 16.92 -5.82 17.99
CA ASN A 108 17.08 -7.24 17.68
C ASN A 108 18.17 -7.85 18.59
N ASP A 109 17.76 -8.68 19.55
CA ASP A 109 18.65 -9.31 20.56
C ASP A 109 19.81 -10.10 19.93
N GLU A 110 19.62 -10.73 18.79
CA GLU A 110 20.66 -11.52 18.13
C GLU A 110 21.76 -10.65 17.54
N ARG A 111 21.39 -9.51 16.92
CA ARG A 111 22.36 -8.54 16.41
C ARG A 111 23.08 -7.81 17.53
N ALA A 112 22.37 -7.42 18.58
CA ALA A 112 22.96 -6.79 19.74
C ALA A 112 24.06 -7.66 20.35
N LYS A 113 23.84 -8.96 20.50
CA LYS A 113 24.87 -9.90 20.97
C LYS A 113 26.09 -9.95 20.07
N VAL A 114 25.91 -9.97 18.75
CA VAL A 114 27.05 -9.98 17.81
C VAL A 114 27.80 -8.65 17.87
N ILE A 115 27.10 -7.52 17.97
CA ILE A 115 27.70 -6.19 18.11
C ILE A 115 28.53 -6.10 19.40
N ASP A 116 27.99 -6.59 20.52
CA ASP A 116 28.70 -6.57 21.80
C ASP A 116 29.90 -7.52 21.79
N SER A 117 29.81 -8.69 21.13
CA SER A 117 30.92 -9.57 20.86
C SER A 117 32.03 -8.87 20.08
N MET A 118 31.66 -8.16 19.01
CA MET A 118 32.62 -7.39 18.19
C MET A 118 33.30 -6.28 19.00
N ARG A 119 32.54 -5.52 19.81
CA ARG A 119 33.11 -4.49 20.69
C ARG A 119 34.14 -5.07 21.66
N GLY A 120 33.79 -6.14 22.35
CA GLY A 120 34.70 -6.82 23.27
C GLY A 120 35.98 -7.32 22.56
N THR A 121 35.83 -7.88 21.36
CA THR A 121 36.95 -8.36 20.56
C THR A 121 37.86 -7.22 20.09
N ILE A 122 37.29 -6.10 19.65
CA ILE A 122 38.04 -4.89 19.25
C ILE A 122 38.86 -4.36 20.43
N GLU A 123 38.28 -4.32 21.61
CA GLU A 123 38.95 -3.86 22.82
C GLU A 123 40.13 -4.76 23.23
N LEU A 124 39.92 -6.10 23.20
CA LEU A 124 40.96 -7.08 23.45
C LEU A 124 42.14 -6.95 22.45
N ILE A 125 41.83 -6.82 21.16
CA ILE A 125 42.83 -6.62 20.11
C ILE A 125 43.60 -5.32 20.34
N SER A 126 42.92 -4.24 20.66
CA SER A 126 43.55 -2.95 20.88
C SER A 126 44.51 -2.93 22.07
N GLY A 127 44.05 -3.52 23.17
CA GLY A 127 44.92 -3.65 24.37
C GLY A 127 46.15 -4.53 24.15
N ALA A 128 45.99 -5.59 23.31
CA ALA A 128 47.15 -6.46 23.00
C ALA A 128 48.16 -5.76 22.07
N ILE A 129 47.74 -5.01 21.11
CA ILE A 129 48.60 -4.22 20.17
C ILE A 129 49.31 -3.11 20.93
N GLU A 130 48.63 -2.37 21.79
CA GLU A 130 49.17 -1.26 22.55
C GLU A 130 50.17 -1.70 23.64
N SER A 131 49.99 -2.91 24.19
CA SER A 131 50.91 -3.45 25.20
C SER A 131 52.24 -3.96 24.62
N GLN A 132 52.46 -3.92 23.32
CA GLN A 132 53.70 -4.33 22.60
C GLN A 132 54.20 -5.74 22.93
N SER A 133 53.35 -6.61 23.47
CA SER A 133 53.75 -7.96 23.86
C SER A 133 53.64 -8.93 22.66
N SER A 134 54.77 -9.35 22.11
CA SER A 134 54.85 -10.25 20.95
C SER A 134 54.04 -11.55 21.14
N ALA A 135 54.06 -12.11 22.37
CA ALA A 135 53.29 -13.32 22.70
C ALA A 135 51.74 -13.07 22.68
N ARG A 136 51.28 -11.88 23.04
CA ARG A 136 49.87 -11.48 22.98
C ARG A 136 49.41 -11.23 21.55
N ILE A 137 50.26 -10.56 20.74
CA ILE A 137 49.95 -10.23 19.35
C ILE A 137 49.72 -11.50 18.52
N SER A 138 50.50 -12.57 18.74
CA SER A 138 50.26 -13.85 18.02
C SER A 138 48.94 -14.53 18.37
N ARG A 139 48.41 -14.33 19.59
CA ARG A 139 47.04 -14.82 19.95
C ARG A 139 45.96 -13.95 19.32
N THR A 140 46.18 -12.66 19.22
CA THR A 140 45.27 -11.67 18.65
C THR A 140 44.94 -11.93 17.17
N LEU A 141 45.84 -12.64 16.44
CA LEU A 141 45.55 -13.04 15.05
C LEU A 141 44.32 -13.98 14.93
N ARG A 142 44.05 -14.80 15.99
CA ARG A 142 42.83 -15.62 16.05
C ARG A 142 41.60 -14.80 16.36
N ASP A 143 41.76 -13.68 17.10
CA ASP A 143 40.66 -12.77 17.46
C ASP A 143 40.18 -12.01 16.22
N PHE A 144 41.08 -11.70 15.27
CA PHE A 144 40.66 -11.13 13.96
C PHE A 144 39.81 -12.11 13.14
N THR A 145 40.06 -13.42 13.24
CA THR A 145 39.21 -14.41 12.57
C THR A 145 37.81 -14.45 13.19
N ALA A 146 37.72 -14.30 14.51
CA ALA A 146 36.44 -14.18 15.20
C ALA A 146 35.71 -12.87 14.78
N LEU A 147 36.42 -11.74 14.79
CA LEU A 147 35.87 -10.44 14.39
C LEU A 147 35.38 -10.43 12.94
N ALA A 148 36.13 -11.06 12.01
CA ALA A 148 35.72 -11.19 10.62
C ALA A 148 34.49 -12.09 10.47
N ARG A 149 34.40 -13.17 11.28
CA ARG A 149 33.23 -14.03 11.32
C ARG A 149 32.00 -13.26 11.83
N ASP A 150 32.12 -12.51 12.91
CA ASP A 150 31.04 -11.70 13.50
C ASP A 150 30.57 -10.62 12.51
N ALA A 151 31.48 -9.95 11.82
CA ALA A 151 31.13 -9.00 10.76
C ALA A 151 30.38 -9.67 9.59
N GLY A 152 30.80 -10.89 9.19
CA GLY A 152 30.11 -11.69 8.19
C GLY A 152 28.73 -12.14 8.66
N GLN A 153 28.60 -12.52 9.92
CA GLN A 153 27.33 -12.90 10.53
C GLN A 153 26.35 -11.72 10.56
N LEU A 154 26.82 -10.52 10.92
CA LEU A 154 26.04 -9.30 10.86
C LEU A 154 25.53 -9.00 9.45
N SER A 155 26.39 -9.19 8.43
CA SER A 155 26.02 -9.03 7.03
C SER A 155 24.92 -10.04 6.62
N ASN A 156 25.04 -11.29 7.02
CA ASN A 156 24.04 -12.33 6.74
C ASN A 156 22.70 -12.04 7.45
N LEU A 157 22.75 -11.60 8.71
CA LEU A 157 21.55 -11.23 9.47
C LEU A 157 20.84 -10.01 8.85
N ALA A 158 21.60 -9.02 8.39
CA ALA A 158 21.03 -7.84 7.71
C ALA A 158 20.37 -8.25 6.39
N SER A 159 21.05 -9.04 5.57
CA SER A 159 20.50 -9.54 4.29
C SER A 159 19.25 -10.41 4.49
N ALA A 160 19.29 -11.33 5.44
CA ALA A 160 18.15 -12.20 5.75
C ALA A 160 16.92 -11.41 6.24
N GLN A 161 17.12 -10.31 6.95
CA GLN A 161 16.02 -9.43 7.35
C GLN A 161 15.45 -8.70 6.14
N THR A 162 16.29 -8.11 5.31
CA THR A 162 15.85 -7.43 4.08
C THR A 162 15.06 -8.39 3.18
N ASP A 163 15.51 -9.64 3.04
CA ASP A 163 14.79 -10.67 2.28
C ASP A 163 13.41 -11.02 2.88
N ARG A 164 13.32 -11.09 4.21
CA ARG A 164 12.04 -11.33 4.89
C ARG A 164 11.06 -10.18 4.68
N GLU A 165 11.54 -8.95 4.83
CA GLU A 165 10.74 -7.75 4.63
C GLU A 165 10.28 -7.61 3.16
N LEU A 166 11.16 -7.93 2.19
CA LEU A 166 10.81 -7.99 0.77
C LEU A 166 9.70 -9.02 0.50
N LYS A 167 9.82 -10.24 1.04
CA LYS A 167 8.80 -11.28 0.90
C LYS A 167 7.47 -10.87 1.54
N GLN A 168 7.50 -10.19 2.68
CA GLN A 168 6.29 -9.67 3.31
C GLN A 168 5.61 -8.61 2.44
N LEU A 169 6.38 -7.64 1.91
CA LEU A 169 5.84 -6.64 0.98
C LEU A 169 5.25 -7.27 -0.29
N GLN A 170 5.93 -8.27 -0.85
CA GLN A 170 5.41 -9.00 -2.00
C GLN A 170 4.07 -9.69 -1.69
N ALA A 171 3.98 -10.35 -0.53
CA ALA A 171 2.76 -11.00 -0.08
C ALA A 171 1.62 -10.01 0.19
N GLU A 172 1.91 -8.85 0.77
CA GLU A 172 0.95 -7.78 0.98
C GLU A 172 0.47 -7.19 -0.34
N THR A 173 1.40 -6.90 -1.26
CA THR A 173 1.09 -6.40 -2.61
C THR A 173 0.14 -7.35 -3.34
N GLU A 174 0.38 -8.66 -3.25
CA GLU A 174 -0.47 -9.66 -3.89
C GLU A 174 -1.88 -9.71 -3.27
N LYS A 175 -1.99 -9.57 -1.96
CA LYS A 175 -3.30 -9.47 -1.27
C LYS A 175 -4.07 -8.22 -1.71
N VAL A 176 -3.39 -7.07 -1.76
CA VAL A 176 -3.98 -5.80 -2.21
C VAL A 176 -4.44 -5.92 -3.66
N ARG A 177 -3.58 -6.43 -4.55
CA ARG A 177 -3.90 -6.65 -5.96
C ARG A 177 -5.14 -7.53 -6.13
N ARG A 178 -5.20 -8.66 -5.43
CA ARG A 178 -6.34 -9.58 -5.48
C ARG A 178 -7.62 -8.93 -4.94
N ARG A 179 -7.52 -8.15 -3.86
CA ARG A 179 -8.67 -7.41 -3.30
C ARG A 179 -9.21 -6.40 -4.30
N LEU A 180 -8.33 -5.57 -4.89
CA LEU A 180 -8.70 -4.59 -5.90
C LEU A 180 -9.31 -5.23 -7.14
N TYR A 181 -8.76 -6.37 -7.59
CA TYR A 181 -9.31 -7.13 -8.71
C TYR A 181 -10.74 -7.60 -8.43
N TRP A 182 -11.00 -8.24 -7.28
CA TRP A 182 -12.33 -8.69 -6.92
C TRP A 182 -13.32 -7.54 -6.70
N GLN A 183 -12.85 -6.43 -6.13
CA GLN A 183 -13.67 -5.23 -5.96
C GLN A 183 -14.06 -4.63 -7.30
N SER A 184 -13.15 -4.52 -8.25
CA SER A 184 -13.42 -4.05 -9.61
C SER A 184 -14.36 -4.99 -10.37
N LEU A 185 -14.14 -6.29 -10.24
CA LEU A 185 -14.99 -7.30 -10.88
C LEU A 185 -16.44 -7.28 -10.33
N ALA A 186 -16.60 -7.08 -9.02
CA ALA A 186 -17.92 -6.96 -8.40
C ALA A 186 -18.66 -5.68 -8.81
N LEU A 187 -17.95 -4.61 -9.15
CA LEU A 187 -18.56 -3.35 -9.56
C LEU A 187 -19.29 -3.47 -10.91
N ILE A 188 -18.81 -4.32 -11.81
CA ILE A 188 -19.41 -4.53 -13.15
C ILE A 188 -20.86 -5.03 -13.05
N PRO A 189 -21.18 -6.16 -12.39
CA PRO A 189 -22.55 -6.64 -12.31
C PRO A 189 -23.47 -5.70 -11.51
N ILE A 190 -22.92 -5.00 -10.50
CA ILE A 190 -23.67 -4.00 -9.74
C ILE A 190 -24.08 -2.85 -10.66
N THR A 191 -23.16 -2.32 -11.46
CA THR A 191 -23.43 -1.23 -12.39
C THR A 191 -24.41 -1.66 -13.49
N VAL A 192 -24.22 -2.83 -14.08
CA VAL A 192 -25.13 -3.36 -15.10
C VAL A 192 -26.54 -3.60 -14.53
N GLY A 193 -26.64 -4.17 -13.33
CA GLY A 193 -27.90 -4.36 -12.63
C GLY A 193 -28.63 -3.04 -12.34
N LEU A 194 -27.91 -2.03 -11.90
CA LEU A 194 -28.43 -0.69 -11.66
C LEU A 194 -28.92 -0.01 -12.94
N ILE A 195 -28.15 -0.08 -14.03
CA ILE A 195 -28.56 0.46 -15.34
C ILE A 195 -29.83 -0.26 -15.81
N GLY A 196 -29.88 -1.58 -15.71
CA GLY A 196 -31.06 -2.37 -16.09
C GLY A 196 -32.29 -2.01 -15.25
N MET A 197 -32.13 -1.92 -13.92
CA MET A 197 -33.21 -1.49 -13.02
C MET A 197 -33.70 -0.07 -13.38
N PHE A 198 -32.78 0.84 -13.65
CA PHE A 198 -33.10 2.21 -14.01
C PHE A 198 -33.85 2.30 -15.35
N ALA A 199 -33.38 1.55 -16.35
CA ALA A 199 -34.04 1.44 -17.65
C ALA A 199 -35.47 0.92 -17.52
N LEU A 200 -35.70 -0.10 -16.69
CA LEU A 200 -37.03 -0.66 -16.46
C LEU A 200 -37.96 0.34 -15.75
N VAL A 201 -37.45 1.08 -14.75
CA VAL A 201 -38.24 2.08 -14.01
C VAL A 201 -38.62 3.27 -14.88
N LEU A 202 -37.77 3.67 -15.83
CA LEU A 202 -38.04 4.79 -16.74
C LEU A 202 -38.81 4.36 -18.01
N ALA A 203 -38.43 3.24 -18.62
CA ALA A 203 -38.99 2.83 -19.90
C ALA A 203 -40.50 2.52 -19.81
N ARG A 204 -40.97 1.94 -18.70
CA ARG A 204 -42.39 1.61 -18.52
C ARG A 204 -43.29 2.85 -18.54
N PRO A 205 -43.09 3.87 -17.67
CA PRO A 205 -43.95 5.06 -17.69
C PRO A 205 -43.86 5.82 -19.01
N ILE A 206 -42.70 5.93 -19.64
CA ILE A 206 -42.52 6.63 -20.90
C ILE A 206 -43.33 5.94 -22.00
N ARG A 207 -43.28 4.62 -22.11
CA ARG A 207 -44.09 3.86 -23.06
C ARG A 207 -45.60 4.00 -22.80
N GLN A 208 -46.04 4.09 -21.53
CA GLN A 208 -47.44 4.34 -21.20
C GLN A 208 -47.90 5.73 -21.72
N ILE A 209 -47.09 6.73 -21.55
CA ILE A 209 -47.38 8.10 -22.04
C ILE A 209 -47.44 8.10 -23.56
N ASP A 210 -46.49 7.47 -24.24
CA ASP A 210 -46.42 7.38 -25.69
C ASP A 210 -47.67 6.66 -26.27
N ALA A 211 -48.04 5.53 -25.64
CA ALA A 211 -49.28 4.80 -26.02
C ALA A 211 -50.55 5.65 -25.87
N VAL A 212 -50.63 6.43 -24.77
CA VAL A 212 -51.79 7.33 -24.54
C VAL A 212 -51.85 8.46 -25.57
N ILE A 213 -50.72 9.09 -25.84
CA ILE A 213 -50.63 10.16 -26.83
C ILE A 213 -51.03 9.64 -28.22
N SER A 214 -50.54 8.45 -28.58
CA SER A 214 -50.90 7.78 -29.83
C SER A 214 -52.40 7.45 -29.90
N ALA A 215 -53.01 6.91 -28.83
CA ALA A 215 -54.43 6.60 -28.75
C ALA A 215 -55.30 7.84 -28.92
N ILE A 216 -54.97 8.94 -28.23
CA ILE A 216 -55.65 10.23 -28.36
C ILE A 216 -55.52 10.75 -29.80
N GLY A 217 -54.34 10.66 -30.42
CA GLY A 217 -54.08 11.10 -31.80
C GLY A 217 -54.88 10.29 -32.84
N HIS A 218 -55.27 9.05 -32.54
CA HIS A 218 -56.14 8.24 -33.41
C HIS A 218 -57.63 8.34 -33.05
N GLY A 219 -58.01 9.25 -32.16
CA GLY A 219 -59.40 9.46 -31.78
C GLY A 219 -59.94 8.43 -30.79
N GLN A 220 -59.12 7.59 -30.20
CA GLN A 220 -59.51 6.62 -29.18
C GLN A 220 -59.58 7.31 -27.81
N LEU A 221 -60.78 7.87 -27.48
CA LEU A 221 -61.00 8.65 -26.26
C LEU A 221 -61.74 7.86 -25.15
N SER A 222 -61.99 6.54 -25.35
CA SER A 222 -62.81 5.74 -24.45
C SER A 222 -62.13 5.26 -23.19
N GLU A 223 -60.80 5.14 -23.18
CA GLU A 223 -60.07 4.58 -22.04
C GLU A 223 -59.42 5.69 -21.17
N PRO A 224 -59.54 5.59 -19.82
CA PRO A 224 -58.96 6.59 -18.94
C PRO A 224 -57.43 6.45 -18.89
N VAL A 225 -56.74 7.58 -18.86
CA VAL A 225 -55.26 7.68 -18.80
C VAL A 225 -54.77 7.34 -17.41
N LYS A 226 -54.06 6.23 -17.25
CA LYS A 226 -53.43 5.80 -15.97
C LYS A 226 -51.93 5.67 -16.17
N VAL A 227 -51.16 6.67 -15.76
CA VAL A 227 -49.71 6.65 -15.77
C VAL A 227 -49.21 6.29 -14.37
N GLN A 228 -48.41 5.22 -14.26
CA GLN A 228 -47.80 4.80 -13.01
C GLN A 228 -46.30 5.09 -13.05
N GLY A 229 -45.79 5.83 -12.04
CA GLY A 229 -44.37 6.16 -11.99
C GLY A 229 -44.06 7.30 -10.99
N PRO A 230 -42.94 8.01 -11.17
CA PRO A 230 -42.61 9.21 -10.42
C PRO A 230 -43.72 10.27 -10.52
N SER A 231 -43.82 11.16 -9.49
CA SER A 231 -44.89 12.14 -9.39
C SER A 231 -44.98 13.07 -10.60
N ASP A 232 -43.84 13.39 -11.21
CA ASP A 232 -43.76 14.27 -12.38
C ASP A 232 -44.46 13.64 -13.61
N LEU A 233 -44.26 12.33 -13.81
CA LEU A 233 -44.92 11.55 -14.86
C LEU A 233 -46.39 11.30 -14.56
N GLN A 234 -46.76 11.15 -13.29
CA GLN A 234 -48.16 11.10 -12.87
C GLN A 234 -48.88 12.42 -13.09
N ALA A 235 -48.16 13.57 -12.86
CA ALA A 235 -48.73 14.89 -13.14
C ALA A 235 -48.97 15.09 -14.65
N LEU A 236 -48.03 14.64 -15.49
CA LEU A 236 -48.22 14.62 -16.94
C LEU A 236 -49.37 13.73 -17.36
N GLY A 237 -49.51 12.55 -16.75
CA GLY A 237 -50.65 11.65 -16.97
C GLY A 237 -52.00 12.32 -16.65
N ARG A 238 -52.09 13.10 -15.55
CA ARG A 238 -53.32 13.86 -15.21
C ARG A 238 -53.60 14.95 -16.22
N GLN A 239 -52.60 15.62 -16.76
CA GLN A 239 -52.78 16.61 -17.81
C GLN A 239 -53.29 15.98 -19.11
N LEU A 240 -52.77 14.82 -19.48
CA LEU A 240 -53.23 14.06 -20.64
C LEU A 240 -54.70 13.56 -20.46
N GLU A 241 -55.04 13.13 -19.23
CA GLU A 241 -56.46 12.74 -18.94
C GLU A 241 -57.38 13.92 -19.03
N TRP A 242 -57.01 15.08 -18.51
CA TRP A 242 -57.79 16.33 -18.67
C TRP A 242 -57.98 16.67 -20.15
N LEU A 243 -56.91 16.57 -20.97
CA LEU A 243 -56.98 16.81 -22.40
C LEU A 243 -57.90 15.84 -23.12
N ARG A 244 -57.82 14.52 -22.78
CA ARG A 244 -58.69 13.48 -23.34
C ARG A 244 -60.15 13.78 -23.07
N VAL A 245 -60.50 14.08 -21.81
CA VAL A 245 -61.87 14.44 -21.44
C VAL A 245 -62.38 15.63 -22.23
N ARG A 246 -61.56 16.68 -22.36
CA ARG A 246 -61.93 17.88 -23.09
C ARG A 246 -62.12 17.62 -24.57
N LEU A 247 -61.33 16.74 -25.18
CA LEU A 247 -61.52 16.35 -26.58
C LEU A 247 -62.76 15.46 -26.77
N GLN A 248 -63.10 14.66 -25.80
CA GLN A 248 -64.32 13.87 -25.83
C GLN A 248 -65.56 14.75 -25.77
N ASP A 249 -65.60 15.74 -24.87
CA ASP A 249 -66.69 16.73 -24.75
C ASP A 249 -66.93 17.46 -26.09
N ILE A 250 -65.85 17.86 -26.80
CA ILE A 250 -65.97 18.57 -28.09
C ILE A 250 -66.42 17.63 -29.21
N ALA A 251 -66.15 16.33 -29.13
CA ALA A 251 -66.55 15.34 -30.13
C ALA A 251 -68.01 14.89 -29.98
N GLU A 252 -68.61 15.15 -28.81
CA GLU A 252 -70.02 14.81 -28.51
C GLU A 252 -70.97 16.01 -28.73
N GLU A 253 -70.45 17.27 -28.92
CA GLU A 253 -71.20 18.46 -29.35
C GLU A 253 -71.36 18.48 -30.86
#